data_5b5481d4b448e2df68f034bf85b2a1d1
#
_entry.id   5b5481d4b448e2df68f034bf85b2a1d1
#
_cell.length_a   1.000
_cell.length_b   1.000
_cell.length_c   1.000
_cell.angle_alpha   90.00
_cell.angle_beta   90.00
_cell.angle_gamma   90.00
#
_symmetry.space_group_name_H-M   'P 1'
#
loop_
_entity.id
_entity.type
_entity.pdbx_description
1 polymer ?
#
loop_
_entity_poly.entity_id
_entity_poly.type
_entity_poly.pdbx_seq_one_letter_code
_entity_poly.pdbx_strand_id
1 'polypeptide(L)'
;MVGTGFLKKKVKELYREAVEIQEKGIEFLEAIEFDEDIQIFYRPDYRSSTGIMQRDLVKRYQRWYSTTFRLVEELMPEWRDTFVEHYKSPTYGVNGALDYLTFDFYMGTTSKETKIANFIKNLDIQIAILQSIPDAVEVKELNLRRVISADIAATEIEQAEILFATGFHRAAGSIAGVALELHLKTLCDINNVAYKPKATIEPLAQALYDAKLLDVTELKRIQYLGSIRNKCSHPNDVSEKEVQTLLDSVKKLV
;
A
#
# COMPACT_ATOMS: atom_id res chain seq x y z
N MET A 1 12.39 7.00 5.35
CA MET A 1 11.05 6.43 5.12
C MET A 1 10.05 7.24 5.92
N VAL A 2 9.06 7.81 5.27
CA VAL A 2 7.93 8.46 5.95
C VAL A 2 7.18 7.33 6.66
N GLY A 3 7.11 7.36 7.99
CA GLY A 3 6.47 6.28 8.74
C GLY A 3 5.00 6.15 8.35
N THR A 4 4.50 4.93 8.25
CA THR A 4 3.11 4.59 7.88
C THR A 4 2.07 5.38 8.69
N GLY A 5 2.39 5.73 9.93
CA GLY A 5 1.55 6.58 10.78
C GLY A 5 1.41 8.02 10.29
N PHE A 6 2.47 8.62 9.76
CA PHE A 6 2.42 9.96 9.16
C PHE A 6 1.57 9.96 7.89
N LEU A 7 1.75 8.95 7.04
CA LEU A 7 0.98 8.81 5.80
C LEU A 7 -0.52 8.64 6.09
N LYS A 8 -0.90 7.74 7.00
CA LYS A 8 -2.30 7.54 7.44
C LYS A 8 -2.90 8.86 7.97
N LYS A 9 -2.15 9.63 8.74
CA LYS A 9 -2.58 10.95 9.21
C LYS A 9 -2.79 11.94 8.06
N LYS A 10 -1.84 12.01 7.11
CA LYS A 10 -1.91 12.92 5.96
C LYS A 10 -3.08 12.59 5.04
N VAL A 11 -3.32 11.32 4.74
CA VAL A 11 -4.48 10.87 3.95
C VAL A 11 -5.79 11.24 4.65
N LYS A 12 -5.87 11.10 5.97
CA LYS A 12 -7.07 11.50 6.74
C LYS A 12 -7.32 13.03 6.71
N GLU A 13 -6.27 13.84 6.72
CA GLU A 13 -6.38 15.30 6.56
C GLU A 13 -6.92 15.65 5.16
N LEU A 14 -6.33 15.08 4.11
CA LEU A 14 -6.75 15.30 2.73
C LEU A 14 -8.17 14.78 2.47
N TYR A 15 -8.58 13.69 3.09
CA TYR A 15 -9.95 13.21 3.02
C TYR A 15 -10.95 14.23 3.59
N ARG A 16 -10.65 14.82 4.75
CA ARG A 16 -11.51 15.87 5.34
C ARG A 16 -11.59 17.11 4.44
N GLU A 17 -10.45 17.54 3.88
CA GLU A 17 -10.44 18.64 2.91
C GLU A 17 -11.29 18.33 1.68
N ALA A 18 -11.27 17.09 1.18
CA ALA A 18 -12.10 16.67 0.04
C ALA A 18 -13.59 16.70 0.35
N VAL A 19 -14.00 16.26 1.54
CA VAL A 19 -15.40 16.33 1.99
C VAL A 19 -15.88 17.78 2.06
N GLU A 20 -15.07 18.69 2.63
CA GLU A 20 -15.38 20.11 2.65
C GLU A 20 -15.49 20.73 1.24
N ILE A 21 -14.64 20.28 0.30
CA ILE A 21 -14.69 20.71 -1.10
C ILE A 21 -15.99 20.20 -1.74
N GLN A 22 -16.39 18.94 -1.47
CA GLN A 22 -17.60 18.35 -2.00
C GLN A 22 -18.85 19.10 -1.52
N GLU A 23 -18.96 19.35 -0.23
CA GLU A 23 -20.07 20.12 0.37
C GLU A 23 -20.16 21.52 -0.24
N LYS A 24 -19.06 22.26 -0.27
CA LYS A 24 -19.01 23.60 -0.87
C LYS A 24 -19.23 23.62 -2.37
N GLY A 25 -18.83 22.57 -3.08
CA GLY A 25 -19.10 22.41 -4.49
C GLY A 25 -20.59 22.21 -4.77
N ILE A 26 -21.28 21.46 -3.95
CA ILE A 26 -22.75 21.30 -4.03
C ILE A 26 -23.43 22.64 -3.75
N GLU A 27 -23.07 23.32 -2.63
CA GLU A 27 -23.60 24.64 -2.30
C GLU A 27 -23.42 25.64 -3.46
N PHE A 28 -22.24 25.64 -4.07
CA PHE A 28 -21.96 26.51 -5.21
C PHE A 28 -22.84 26.18 -6.42
N LEU A 29 -22.97 24.89 -6.78
CA LEU A 29 -23.79 24.45 -7.90
C LEU A 29 -25.29 24.71 -7.67
N GLU A 30 -25.75 24.65 -6.44
CA GLU A 30 -27.12 25.01 -6.06
C GLU A 30 -27.37 26.52 -6.12
N ALA A 31 -26.37 27.33 -5.78
CA ALA A 31 -26.43 28.76 -5.74
C ALA A 31 -26.27 29.45 -7.12
N ILE A 32 -25.74 28.74 -8.12
CA ILE A 32 -25.62 29.28 -9.48
C ILE A 32 -26.97 29.41 -10.13
N GLU A 33 -27.21 30.55 -10.79
CA GLU A 33 -28.36 30.77 -11.63
C GLU A 33 -28.39 29.82 -12.82
N PHE A 34 -29.48 29.09 -12.98
CA PHE A 34 -29.71 28.09 -13.99
C PHE A 34 -31.01 28.34 -14.73
N ASP A 35 -30.98 28.38 -16.03
CA ASP A 35 -32.12 28.50 -16.89
C ASP A 35 -32.66 27.13 -17.24
N GLU A 36 -33.85 26.77 -16.74
CA GLU A 36 -34.45 25.45 -16.93
C GLU A 36 -34.96 25.23 -18.37
N ASP A 37 -35.35 26.31 -19.05
CA ASP A 37 -35.91 26.23 -20.43
C ASP A 37 -34.82 25.90 -21.45
N ILE A 38 -33.64 26.52 -21.32
CA ILE A 38 -32.53 26.33 -22.24
C ILE A 38 -31.41 25.48 -21.65
N GLN A 39 -31.56 25.00 -20.41
CA GLN A 39 -30.60 24.12 -19.71
C GLN A 39 -29.17 24.70 -19.63
N ILE A 40 -29.05 25.98 -19.30
CA ILE A 40 -27.78 26.71 -19.22
C ILE A 40 -27.56 27.30 -17.83
N PHE A 41 -26.32 27.16 -17.33
CA PHE A 41 -25.87 27.89 -16.16
C PHE A 41 -25.34 29.28 -16.55
N TYR A 42 -25.73 30.30 -15.83
CA TYR A 42 -25.18 31.64 -15.99
C TYR A 42 -23.88 31.79 -15.20
N ARG A 43 -22.86 32.33 -15.85
CA ARG A 43 -21.59 32.60 -15.19
C ARG A 43 -21.78 33.67 -14.12
N PRO A 44 -21.42 33.38 -12.84
CA PRO A 44 -21.59 34.38 -11.79
C PRO A 44 -20.68 35.59 -12.01
N ASP A 45 -21.19 36.78 -11.69
CA ASP A 45 -20.37 37.96 -11.65
C ASP A 45 -19.18 37.76 -10.70
N TYR A 46 -18.02 38.18 -11.13
CA TYR A 46 -16.76 38.00 -10.37
C TYR A 46 -16.84 38.57 -8.94
N ARG A 47 -17.62 39.65 -8.73
CA ARG A 47 -17.77 40.30 -7.45
C ARG A 47 -18.98 39.85 -6.64
N SER A 48 -19.84 39.02 -7.22
CA SER A 48 -20.98 38.46 -6.52
C SER A 48 -20.56 37.47 -5.43
N SER A 49 -21.45 37.16 -4.51
CA SER A 49 -21.23 36.12 -3.49
C SER A 49 -20.91 34.79 -4.12
N THR A 50 -21.61 34.40 -5.17
CA THR A 50 -21.41 33.15 -5.93
C THR A 50 -20.04 33.16 -6.65
N GLY A 51 -19.62 34.29 -7.24
CA GLY A 51 -18.30 34.39 -7.85
C GLY A 51 -17.15 34.35 -6.84
N ILE A 52 -17.36 34.86 -5.62
CA ILE A 52 -16.39 34.72 -4.51
C ILE A 52 -16.30 33.26 -4.08
N MET A 53 -17.44 32.57 -3.93
CA MET A 53 -17.52 31.15 -3.58
C MET A 53 -16.82 30.26 -4.62
N GLN A 54 -17.02 30.52 -5.92
CA GLN A 54 -16.31 29.81 -6.99
C GLN A 54 -14.82 29.92 -6.87
N ARG A 55 -14.27 31.13 -6.67
CA ARG A 55 -12.83 31.34 -6.57
C ARG A 55 -12.20 30.68 -5.34
N ASP A 56 -12.89 30.68 -4.20
CA ASP A 56 -12.43 29.97 -3.00
C ASP A 56 -12.41 28.47 -3.25
N LEU A 57 -13.46 27.93 -3.85
CA LEU A 57 -13.60 26.52 -4.19
C LEU A 57 -12.51 26.07 -5.17
N VAL A 58 -12.27 26.82 -6.25
CA VAL A 58 -11.20 26.55 -7.21
C VAL A 58 -9.82 26.47 -6.54
N LYS A 59 -9.50 27.43 -5.67
CA LYS A 59 -8.22 27.45 -4.95
C LYS A 59 -8.06 26.26 -4.01
N ARG A 60 -9.13 25.88 -3.29
CA ARG A 60 -9.13 24.74 -2.38
C ARG A 60 -8.95 23.43 -3.14
N TYR A 61 -9.73 23.23 -4.20
CA TYR A 61 -9.64 22.04 -5.01
C TYR A 61 -8.28 21.91 -5.69
N GLN A 62 -7.75 22.98 -6.27
CA GLN A 62 -6.41 22.99 -6.89
C GLN A 62 -5.32 22.58 -5.91
N ARG A 63 -5.34 23.14 -4.69
CA ARG A 63 -4.36 22.80 -3.65
C ARG A 63 -4.49 21.33 -3.22
N TRP A 64 -5.72 20.88 -2.96
CA TRP A 64 -6.00 19.52 -2.61
C TRP A 64 -5.58 18.55 -3.72
N TYR A 65 -6.00 18.81 -4.95
CA TYR A 65 -5.67 18.01 -6.13
C TYR A 65 -4.16 17.88 -6.32
N SER A 66 -3.43 19.01 -6.31
CA SER A 66 -1.98 18.99 -6.52
C SER A 66 -1.25 18.19 -5.45
N THR A 67 -1.70 18.25 -4.19
CA THR A 67 -1.11 17.49 -3.09
C THR A 67 -1.44 15.99 -3.23
N THR A 68 -2.69 15.67 -3.50
CA THR A 68 -3.15 14.29 -3.66
C THR A 68 -2.54 13.64 -4.89
N PHE A 69 -2.48 14.37 -6.02
CA PHE A 69 -1.85 13.89 -7.24
C PHE A 69 -0.39 13.46 -7.02
N ARG A 70 0.39 14.24 -6.26
CA ARG A 70 1.77 13.87 -5.93
C ARG A 70 1.85 12.57 -5.14
N LEU A 71 0.95 12.37 -4.19
CA LEU A 71 0.89 11.10 -3.45
C LEU A 71 0.51 9.92 -4.34
N VAL A 72 -0.46 10.11 -5.24
CA VAL A 72 -0.87 9.07 -6.19
C VAL A 72 0.27 8.76 -7.16
N GLU A 73 0.90 9.77 -7.76
CA GLU A 73 2.00 9.61 -8.71
C GLU A 73 3.20 8.85 -8.10
N GLU A 74 3.53 9.14 -6.84
CA GLU A 74 4.67 8.52 -6.15
C GLU A 74 4.33 7.13 -5.60
N LEU A 75 3.16 6.97 -4.99
CA LEU A 75 2.83 5.77 -4.23
C LEU A 75 1.98 4.76 -5.00
N MET A 76 1.19 5.22 -5.98
CA MET A 76 0.26 4.41 -6.77
C MET A 76 0.27 4.83 -8.24
N PRO A 77 1.41 4.77 -8.95
CA PRO A 77 1.55 5.25 -10.32
C PRO A 77 0.57 4.57 -11.30
N GLU A 78 0.14 3.36 -11.01
CA GLU A 78 -0.88 2.61 -11.77
C GLU A 78 -2.26 3.28 -11.77
N TRP A 79 -2.57 4.12 -10.79
CA TRP A 79 -3.84 4.85 -10.66
C TRP A 79 -3.76 6.30 -11.13
N ARG A 80 -2.57 6.75 -11.54
CA ARG A 80 -2.31 8.13 -11.96
C ARG A 80 -3.26 8.61 -13.06
N ASP A 81 -3.38 7.83 -14.10
CA ASP A 81 -4.18 8.24 -15.27
C ASP A 81 -5.68 8.27 -14.95
N THR A 82 -6.18 7.30 -14.20
CA THR A 82 -7.55 7.32 -13.68
C THR A 82 -7.81 8.55 -12.80
N PHE A 83 -6.88 8.88 -11.91
CA PHE A 83 -7.00 10.07 -11.06
C PHE A 83 -7.08 11.37 -11.86
N VAL A 84 -6.27 11.47 -12.92
CA VAL A 84 -6.22 12.63 -13.84
C VAL A 84 -7.46 12.70 -14.73
N GLU A 85 -7.97 11.56 -15.20
CA GLU A 85 -9.17 11.51 -16.05
C GLU A 85 -10.39 12.13 -15.36
N HIS A 86 -10.54 11.90 -14.07
CA HIS A 86 -11.63 12.49 -13.27
C HIS A 86 -11.42 13.97 -12.90
N TYR A 87 -10.29 14.54 -13.24
CA TYR A 87 -9.99 15.96 -13.16
C TYR A 87 -10.31 16.69 -14.48
N LYS A 88 -10.10 16.04 -15.61
CA LYS A 88 -10.33 16.61 -16.93
C LYS A 88 -11.77 16.35 -17.37
N SER A 89 -12.54 17.41 -17.58
CA SER A 89 -13.85 17.26 -18.19
C SER A 89 -13.71 16.88 -19.66
N PRO A 90 -14.42 15.86 -20.15
CA PRO A 90 -14.42 15.48 -21.56
C PRO A 90 -15.23 16.43 -22.44
N THR A 91 -15.33 17.71 -22.15
CA THR A 91 -16.17 18.62 -22.89
C THR A 91 -15.56 18.97 -24.23
N TYR A 92 -16.17 18.54 -25.29
CA TYR A 92 -15.97 18.96 -26.65
C TYR A 92 -16.33 20.45 -26.79
N GLY A 93 -15.34 21.30 -26.95
CA GLY A 93 -15.61 22.71 -27.18
C GLY A 93 -14.35 23.51 -27.45
N VAL A 94 -14.43 24.22 -28.48
CA VAL A 94 -13.53 25.08 -29.23
C VAL A 94 -12.69 26.04 -28.36
N ASN A 95 -12.23 25.95 -27.28
CA ASN A 95 -11.25 26.76 -26.54
C ASN A 95 -11.16 26.40 -25.06
N GLY A 96 -10.47 25.32 -24.77
CA GLY A 96 -10.02 25.04 -23.42
C GLY A 96 -10.80 23.90 -22.76
N ALA A 97 -10.06 22.95 -22.27
CA ALA A 97 -10.57 21.91 -21.41
C ALA A 97 -11.22 22.57 -20.19
N LEU A 98 -12.53 22.41 -20.07
CA LEU A 98 -13.22 22.65 -18.81
C LEU A 98 -12.74 21.56 -17.85
N ASP A 99 -11.82 21.90 -17.03
CA ASP A 99 -11.41 21.03 -15.94
C ASP A 99 -12.23 21.32 -14.70
N TYR A 100 -12.35 20.32 -13.83
CA TYR A 100 -13.02 20.52 -12.54
C TYR A 100 -12.29 21.54 -11.63
N LEU A 101 -11.06 21.92 -12.00
CA LEU A 101 -10.28 22.96 -11.34
C LEU A 101 -10.91 24.35 -11.45
N THR A 102 -11.53 24.64 -12.57
CA THR A 102 -12.11 25.97 -12.79
C THR A 102 -13.55 26.04 -12.30
N PHE A 103 -14.19 24.89 -12.01
CA PHE A 103 -15.63 24.81 -11.73
C PHE A 103 -16.44 25.57 -12.79
N ASP A 104 -15.98 25.52 -14.03
CA ASP A 104 -16.55 26.23 -15.16
C ASP A 104 -17.58 25.31 -15.85
N PHE A 105 -18.73 25.16 -15.20
CA PHE A 105 -19.81 24.24 -15.59
C PHE A 105 -20.78 24.84 -16.62
N TYR A 106 -20.47 25.99 -17.22
CA TYR A 106 -21.39 26.77 -18.03
C TYR A 106 -21.67 26.22 -19.41
N MET A 107 -20.93 25.23 -19.87
CA MET A 107 -21.10 24.64 -21.18
C MET A 107 -21.80 23.29 -21.12
N GLY A 108 -22.79 23.11 -21.97
CA GLY A 108 -23.52 21.85 -22.19
C GLY A 108 -24.97 21.88 -21.68
N THR A 109 -25.82 21.19 -22.44
CA THR A 109 -27.25 21.05 -22.21
C THR A 109 -27.55 19.89 -21.26
N THR A 110 -27.17 20.02 -20.00
CA THR A 110 -27.42 18.99 -18.97
C THR A 110 -28.10 19.63 -17.78
N SER A 111 -29.06 18.92 -17.18
CA SER A 111 -29.77 19.40 -16.01
C SER A 111 -28.84 19.70 -14.83
N LYS A 112 -29.27 20.56 -13.93
CA LYS A 112 -28.54 20.93 -12.71
C LYS A 112 -28.19 19.70 -11.87
N GLU A 113 -29.13 18.80 -11.70
CA GLU A 113 -28.99 17.54 -10.94
C GLU A 113 -27.92 16.65 -11.55
N THR A 114 -27.88 16.54 -12.88
CA THR A 114 -26.88 15.74 -13.59
C THR A 114 -25.47 16.31 -13.38
N LYS A 115 -25.32 17.65 -13.38
CA LYS A 115 -24.01 18.27 -13.13
C LYS A 115 -23.53 18.08 -11.69
N ILE A 116 -24.43 18.21 -10.72
CA ILE A 116 -24.15 17.91 -9.31
C ILE A 116 -23.73 16.44 -9.15
N ALA A 117 -24.52 15.51 -9.74
CA ALA A 117 -24.22 14.08 -9.68
C ALA A 117 -22.86 13.74 -10.30
N ASN A 118 -22.52 14.33 -11.44
CA ASN A 118 -21.22 14.14 -12.10
C ASN A 118 -20.07 14.72 -11.27
N PHE A 119 -20.25 15.89 -10.66
CA PHE A 119 -19.25 16.47 -9.76
C PHE A 119 -18.97 15.55 -8.56
N ILE A 120 -20.02 15.10 -7.88
CA ILE A 120 -19.92 14.15 -6.76
C ILE A 120 -19.20 12.88 -7.20
N LYS A 121 -19.66 12.24 -8.28
CA LYS A 121 -19.08 11.00 -8.80
C LYS A 121 -17.58 11.11 -9.09
N ASN A 122 -17.16 12.19 -9.73
CA ASN A 122 -15.74 12.36 -10.09
C ASN A 122 -14.87 12.59 -8.84
N LEU A 123 -15.35 13.39 -7.90
CA LEU A 123 -14.62 13.64 -6.66
C LEU A 123 -14.58 12.38 -5.77
N ASP A 124 -15.67 11.62 -5.70
CA ASP A 124 -15.74 10.35 -4.96
C ASP A 124 -14.71 9.34 -5.47
N ILE A 125 -14.50 9.24 -6.79
CA ILE A 125 -13.48 8.37 -7.37
C ILE A 125 -12.07 8.83 -6.95
N GLN A 126 -11.80 10.13 -7.02
CA GLN A 126 -10.52 10.68 -6.56
C GLN A 126 -10.30 10.46 -5.06
N ILE A 127 -11.36 10.60 -4.25
CA ILE A 127 -11.33 10.32 -2.81
C ILE A 127 -11.07 8.83 -2.55
N ALA A 128 -11.71 7.92 -3.28
CA ALA A 128 -11.51 6.49 -3.13
C ALA A 128 -10.06 6.09 -3.44
N ILE A 129 -9.46 6.66 -4.50
CA ILE A 129 -8.04 6.46 -4.82
C ILE A 129 -7.15 6.99 -3.67
N LEU A 130 -7.41 8.19 -3.15
CA LEU A 130 -6.66 8.74 -2.01
C LEU A 130 -6.74 7.82 -0.79
N GLN A 131 -7.92 7.31 -0.47
CA GLN A 131 -8.14 6.45 0.71
C GLN A 131 -7.46 5.09 0.59
N SER A 132 -7.21 4.58 -0.61
CA SER A 132 -6.53 3.30 -0.84
C SER A 132 -5.00 3.39 -0.70
N ILE A 133 -4.41 4.60 -0.70
CA ILE A 133 -2.95 4.78 -0.61
C ILE A 133 -2.31 4.07 0.60
N PRO A 134 -2.83 4.17 1.84
CA PRO A 134 -2.20 3.51 2.98
C PRO A 134 -2.11 1.99 2.84
N ASP A 135 -3.17 1.37 2.31
CA ASP A 135 -3.22 -0.09 2.12
C ASP A 135 -2.27 -0.53 1.00
N ALA A 136 -2.22 0.22 -0.11
CA ALA A 136 -1.28 -0.04 -1.20
C ALA A 136 0.19 0.05 -0.74
N VAL A 137 0.52 1.04 0.11
CA VAL A 137 1.87 1.18 0.68
C VAL A 137 2.18 0.03 1.62
N GLU A 138 1.23 -0.40 2.46
CA GLU A 138 1.40 -1.53 3.36
C GLU A 138 1.70 -2.83 2.58
N VAL A 139 0.96 -3.09 1.51
CA VAL A 139 1.22 -4.23 0.60
C VAL A 139 2.60 -4.13 -0.06
N LYS A 140 3.00 -2.95 -0.53
CA LYS A 140 4.34 -2.75 -1.12
C LYS A 140 5.46 -2.96 -0.09
N GLU A 141 5.29 -2.50 1.15
CA GLU A 141 6.25 -2.75 2.24
C GLU A 141 6.38 -4.25 2.56
N LEU A 142 5.26 -4.97 2.65
CA LEU A 142 5.26 -6.41 2.87
C LEU A 142 5.99 -7.16 1.75
N ASN A 143 5.72 -6.81 0.50
CA ASN A 143 6.40 -7.41 -0.64
C ASN A 143 7.91 -7.11 -0.64
N LEU A 144 8.31 -5.89 -0.33
CA LEU A 144 9.71 -5.51 -0.26
C LEU A 144 10.44 -6.27 0.86
N ARG A 145 9.84 -6.39 2.04
CA ARG A 145 10.39 -7.19 3.15
C ARG A 145 10.56 -8.65 2.75
N ARG A 146 9.58 -9.21 2.03
CA ARG A 146 9.65 -10.58 1.53
C ARG A 146 10.82 -10.78 0.56
N VAL A 147 10.99 -9.86 -0.40
CA VAL A 147 12.10 -9.93 -1.38
C VAL A 147 13.46 -9.81 -0.69
N ILE A 148 13.63 -8.83 0.19
CA ILE A 148 14.89 -8.64 0.94
C ILE A 148 15.18 -9.86 1.82
N SER A 149 14.17 -10.41 2.48
CA SER A 149 14.32 -11.58 3.34
C SER A 149 14.74 -12.82 2.56
N ALA A 150 14.16 -13.04 1.38
CA ALA A 150 14.54 -14.14 0.50
C ALA A 150 15.98 -14.00 -0.02
N ASP A 151 16.39 -12.79 -0.40
CA ASP A 151 17.76 -12.50 -0.86
C ASP A 151 18.79 -12.76 0.24
N ILE A 152 18.54 -12.29 1.46
CA ILE A 152 19.41 -12.55 2.61
C ILE A 152 19.47 -14.06 2.91
N ALA A 153 18.33 -14.74 2.93
CA ALA A 153 18.29 -16.17 3.22
C ALA A 153 19.01 -17.01 2.16
N ALA A 154 18.92 -16.64 0.87
CA ALA A 154 19.65 -17.27 -0.21
C ALA A 154 21.18 -17.11 -0.01
N THR A 155 21.62 -15.90 0.35
CA THR A 155 23.04 -15.62 0.65
C THR A 155 23.57 -16.45 1.83
N GLU A 156 22.79 -16.58 2.91
CA GLU A 156 23.13 -17.41 4.06
C GLU A 156 23.23 -18.91 3.68
N ILE A 157 22.32 -19.37 2.80
CA ILE A 157 22.36 -20.77 2.32
C ILE A 157 23.62 -21.03 1.48
N GLU A 158 23.99 -20.14 0.57
CA GLU A 158 25.22 -20.25 -0.23
C GLU A 158 26.46 -20.31 0.67
N GLN A 159 26.55 -19.47 1.68
CA GLN A 159 27.64 -19.49 2.65
C GLN A 159 27.68 -20.81 3.43
N ALA A 160 26.51 -21.30 3.84
CA ALA A 160 26.42 -22.58 4.53
C ALA A 160 26.86 -23.75 3.65
N GLU A 161 26.52 -23.77 2.35
CA GLU A 161 26.97 -24.78 1.39
C GLU A 161 28.49 -24.78 1.22
N ILE A 162 29.13 -23.61 1.11
CA ILE A 162 30.59 -23.45 1.03
C ILE A 162 31.26 -24.00 2.29
N LEU A 163 30.74 -23.66 3.47
CA LEU A 163 31.27 -24.15 4.74
C LEU A 163 31.11 -25.65 4.88
N PHE A 164 29.97 -26.20 4.43
CA PHE A 164 29.75 -27.64 4.44
C PHE A 164 30.74 -28.36 3.54
N ALA A 165 30.89 -27.88 2.30
CA ALA A 165 31.85 -28.48 1.32
C ALA A 165 33.30 -28.42 1.77
N THR A 166 33.63 -27.46 2.64
CA THR A 166 34.99 -27.32 3.21
C THR A 166 35.17 -28.04 4.55
N GLY A 167 34.19 -28.82 4.99
CA GLY A 167 34.27 -29.65 6.21
C GLY A 167 33.86 -28.91 7.51
N PHE A 168 33.45 -27.64 7.44
CA PHE A 168 33.01 -26.89 8.61
C PHE A 168 31.52 -27.13 8.89
N HIS A 169 31.13 -28.39 9.11
CA HIS A 169 29.71 -28.81 9.17
C HIS A 169 28.90 -28.09 10.26
N ARG A 170 29.49 -27.87 11.46
CA ARG A 170 28.80 -27.15 12.53
C ARG A 170 28.54 -25.67 12.18
N ALA A 171 29.50 -24.99 11.56
CA ALA A 171 29.31 -23.63 11.11
C ALA A 171 28.24 -23.55 10.01
N ALA A 172 28.28 -24.47 9.04
CA ALA A 172 27.26 -24.61 8.00
C ALA A 172 25.84 -24.75 8.59
N GLY A 173 25.66 -25.67 9.53
CA GLY A 173 24.35 -25.88 10.16
C GLY A 173 23.87 -24.70 11.00
N SER A 174 24.79 -23.96 11.62
CA SER A 174 24.46 -22.74 12.36
C SER A 174 23.95 -21.64 11.41
N ILE A 175 24.60 -21.43 10.27
CA ILE A 175 24.19 -20.43 9.26
C ILE A 175 22.88 -20.84 8.57
N ALA A 176 22.73 -22.11 8.16
CA ALA A 176 21.46 -22.61 7.63
C ALA A 176 20.29 -22.41 8.61
N GLY A 177 20.55 -22.54 9.91
CA GLY A 177 19.57 -22.22 10.94
C GLY A 177 19.18 -20.73 11.02
N VAL A 178 20.11 -19.82 10.72
CA VAL A 178 19.80 -18.37 10.60
C VAL A 178 18.86 -18.13 9.43
N ALA A 179 19.13 -18.73 8.26
CA ALA A 179 18.24 -18.63 7.10
C ALA A 179 16.83 -19.14 7.41
N LEU A 180 16.70 -20.29 8.10
CA LEU A 180 15.40 -20.85 8.52
C LEU A 180 14.67 -19.91 9.48
N GLU A 181 15.39 -19.36 10.48
CA GLU A 181 14.79 -18.44 11.45
C GLU A 181 14.28 -17.16 10.78
N LEU A 182 15.05 -16.60 9.83
CA LEU A 182 14.66 -15.44 9.04
C LEU A 182 13.41 -15.73 8.19
N HIS A 183 13.37 -16.89 7.53
CA HIS A 183 12.21 -17.32 6.75
C HIS A 183 10.94 -17.42 7.62
N LEU A 184 11.03 -18.06 8.79
CA LEU A 184 9.88 -18.17 9.70
C LEU A 184 9.41 -16.82 10.25
N LYS A 185 10.33 -15.90 10.57
CA LYS A 185 9.98 -14.52 10.97
C LYS A 185 9.26 -13.79 9.84
N THR A 186 9.75 -13.94 8.62
CA THR A 186 9.10 -13.35 7.43
C THR A 186 7.69 -13.90 7.23
N LEU A 187 7.48 -15.21 7.40
CA LEU A 187 6.13 -15.81 7.35
C LEU A 187 5.21 -15.26 8.44
N CYS A 188 5.71 -15.08 9.67
CA CYS A 188 4.95 -14.46 10.75
C CYS A 188 4.57 -13.01 10.40
N ASP A 189 5.52 -12.21 9.91
CA ASP A 189 5.31 -10.80 9.55
C ASP A 189 4.27 -10.65 8.43
N ILE A 190 4.37 -11.45 7.37
CA ILE A 190 3.45 -11.42 6.23
C ILE A 190 2.02 -11.79 6.65
N ASN A 191 1.88 -12.73 7.58
CA ASN A 191 0.58 -13.22 8.02
C ASN A 191 0.08 -12.53 9.31
N ASN A 192 0.74 -11.46 9.76
CA ASN A 192 0.40 -10.74 10.99
C ASN A 192 0.36 -11.63 12.24
N VAL A 193 1.23 -12.64 12.30
CA VAL A 193 1.37 -13.52 13.46
C VAL A 193 2.34 -12.89 14.47
N ALA A 194 1.84 -12.60 15.67
CA ALA A 194 2.65 -11.99 16.71
C ALA A 194 3.69 -12.98 17.25
N TYR A 195 4.94 -12.53 17.41
CA TYR A 195 6.02 -13.29 18.04
C TYR A 195 6.93 -12.38 18.88
N LYS A 196 7.70 -12.97 19.79
CA LYS A 196 8.67 -12.22 20.59
C LYS A 196 9.88 -11.82 19.73
N PRO A 197 10.47 -10.61 19.86
CA PRO A 197 11.60 -10.16 19.04
C PRO A 197 12.81 -11.10 19.03
N LYS A 198 13.02 -11.86 20.12
CA LYS A 198 14.11 -12.85 20.27
C LYS A 198 13.62 -14.29 20.05
N ALA A 199 12.48 -14.49 19.42
CA ALA A 199 11.99 -15.84 19.13
C ALA A 199 12.93 -16.54 18.17
N THR A 200 13.23 -17.80 18.46
CA THR A 200 14.01 -18.71 17.64
C THR A 200 13.09 -19.63 16.85
N ILE A 201 13.65 -20.59 16.10
CA ILE A 201 12.92 -21.48 15.19
C ILE A 201 11.69 -22.12 15.84
N GLU A 202 11.81 -22.72 17.02
CA GLU A 202 10.75 -23.48 17.65
C GLU A 202 9.53 -22.61 18.08
N PRO A 203 9.71 -21.48 18.82
CA PRO A 203 8.60 -20.58 19.10
C PRO A 203 7.94 -19.96 17.87
N LEU A 204 8.70 -19.71 16.79
CA LEU A 204 8.15 -19.18 15.54
C LEU A 204 7.29 -20.23 14.84
N ALA A 205 7.79 -21.47 14.75
CA ALA A 205 7.04 -22.58 14.17
C ALA A 205 5.74 -22.84 14.96
N GLN A 206 5.80 -22.78 16.30
CA GLN A 206 4.60 -22.93 17.13
C GLN A 206 3.59 -21.80 16.87
N ALA A 207 4.03 -20.55 16.79
CA ALA A 207 3.15 -19.43 16.51
C ALA A 207 2.46 -19.55 15.15
N LEU A 208 3.18 -19.98 14.12
CA LEU A 208 2.62 -20.24 12.78
C LEU A 208 1.62 -21.41 12.80
N TYR A 209 1.90 -22.48 13.57
CA TYR A 209 0.98 -23.59 13.73
C TYR A 209 -0.31 -23.16 14.46
N ASP A 210 -0.20 -22.41 15.54
CA ASP A 210 -1.34 -21.89 16.29
C ASP A 210 -2.22 -20.97 15.43
N ALA A 211 -1.60 -20.24 14.50
CA ALA A 211 -2.27 -19.45 13.46
C ALA A 211 -2.84 -20.27 12.29
N LYS A 212 -2.70 -21.63 12.31
CA LYS A 212 -3.14 -22.57 11.25
C LYS A 212 -2.48 -22.35 9.89
N LEU A 213 -1.26 -21.81 9.88
CA LEU A 213 -0.44 -21.60 8.69
C LEU A 213 0.51 -22.77 8.43
N LEU A 214 0.72 -23.63 9.41
CA LEU A 214 1.45 -24.90 9.29
C LEU A 214 0.55 -26.03 9.75
N ASP A 215 0.72 -27.20 9.13
CA ASP A 215 0.14 -28.44 9.65
C ASP A 215 1.05 -29.08 10.73
N VAL A 216 0.56 -30.15 11.35
CA VAL A 216 1.30 -30.85 12.42
C VAL A 216 2.59 -31.50 11.89
N THR A 217 2.61 -31.89 10.63
CA THR A 217 3.76 -32.55 9.98
C THR A 217 4.86 -31.51 9.73
N GLU A 218 4.50 -30.35 9.20
CA GLU A 218 5.38 -29.22 8.98
C GLU A 218 5.96 -28.69 10.29
N LEU A 219 5.13 -28.52 11.32
CA LEU A 219 5.58 -28.13 12.67
C LEU A 219 6.65 -29.08 13.17
N LYS A 220 6.39 -30.41 13.17
CA LYS A 220 7.37 -31.40 13.65
C LYS A 220 8.65 -31.40 12.81
N ARG A 221 8.54 -31.24 11.50
CA ARG A 221 9.68 -31.12 10.61
C ARG A 221 10.54 -29.91 10.98
N ILE A 222 9.94 -28.75 11.15
CA ILE A 222 10.67 -27.50 11.51
C ILE A 222 11.28 -27.63 12.91
N GLN A 223 10.58 -28.23 13.88
CA GLN A 223 11.13 -28.50 15.22
C GLN A 223 12.35 -29.43 15.15
N TYR A 224 12.32 -30.47 14.32
CA TYR A 224 13.45 -31.34 14.07
C TYR A 224 14.65 -30.57 13.47
N LEU A 225 14.43 -29.70 12.48
CA LEU A 225 15.47 -28.85 11.90
C LEU A 225 16.05 -27.88 12.93
N GLY A 226 15.21 -27.31 13.78
CA GLY A 226 15.61 -26.48 14.92
C GLY A 226 16.51 -27.23 15.92
N SER A 227 16.21 -28.51 16.18
CA SER A 227 17.04 -29.35 17.05
C SER A 227 18.45 -29.59 16.46
N ILE A 228 18.55 -29.80 15.16
CA ILE A 228 19.87 -29.94 14.47
C ILE A 228 20.64 -28.60 14.60
N ARG A 229 20.02 -27.48 14.30
CA ARG A 229 20.63 -26.16 14.44
C ARG A 229 21.14 -25.94 15.88
N ASN A 230 20.37 -26.33 16.88
CA ASN A 230 20.78 -26.21 18.28
C ASN A 230 22.01 -27.08 18.61
N LYS A 231 22.10 -28.32 18.09
CA LYS A 231 23.32 -29.15 18.18
C LYS A 231 24.52 -28.44 17.55
N CYS A 232 24.35 -27.76 16.40
CA CYS A 232 25.43 -27.01 15.74
C CYS A 232 25.93 -25.86 16.59
N SER A 233 25.08 -25.19 17.37
CA SER A 233 25.40 -24.02 18.19
C SER A 233 26.04 -24.37 19.53
N HIS A 234 25.92 -25.61 19.98
CA HIS A 234 26.50 -26.10 21.25
C HIS A 234 27.60 -27.16 20.95
N PRO A 235 28.51 -27.42 21.91
CA PRO A 235 29.56 -28.40 21.72
C PRO A 235 29.04 -29.85 21.78
N ASN A 236 28.01 -30.14 21.02
CA ASN A 236 27.43 -31.48 20.87
C ASN A 236 27.85 -32.08 19.54
N ASP A 237 27.91 -33.39 19.47
CA ASP A 237 28.19 -34.11 18.22
C ASP A 237 26.94 -33.97 17.30
N VAL A 238 27.15 -33.33 16.16
CA VAL A 238 26.22 -33.30 15.05
C VAL A 238 26.82 -34.05 13.89
N SER A 239 26.10 -34.99 13.32
CA SER A 239 26.58 -35.75 12.17
C SER A 239 26.49 -34.91 10.89
N GLU A 240 27.42 -35.15 9.95
CA GLU A 240 27.40 -34.56 8.61
C GLU A 240 26.02 -34.76 7.94
N LYS A 241 25.43 -35.94 8.07
CA LYS A 241 24.10 -36.27 7.52
C LYS A 241 22.98 -35.39 8.10
N GLU A 242 23.02 -35.08 9.38
CA GLU A 242 22.03 -34.18 10.01
C GLU A 242 22.18 -32.76 9.44
N VAL A 243 23.40 -32.25 9.29
CA VAL A 243 23.63 -30.92 8.73
C VAL A 243 23.23 -30.85 7.25
N GLN A 244 23.54 -31.90 6.47
CA GLN A 244 23.07 -31.99 5.08
C GLN A 244 21.52 -31.98 5.02
N THR A 245 20.85 -32.72 5.91
CA THR A 245 19.39 -32.73 6.00
C THR A 245 18.82 -31.34 6.30
N LEU A 246 19.48 -30.58 7.20
CA LEU A 246 19.08 -29.20 7.51
C LEU A 246 19.25 -28.31 6.28
N LEU A 247 20.40 -28.33 5.63
CA LEU A 247 20.70 -27.54 4.42
C LEU A 247 19.67 -27.81 3.31
N ASP A 248 19.49 -29.07 2.93
CA ASP A 248 18.58 -29.47 1.86
C ASP A 248 17.11 -29.11 2.16
N SER A 249 16.75 -29.14 3.44
CA SER A 249 15.41 -28.77 3.87
C SER A 249 15.17 -27.28 3.84
N VAL A 250 16.15 -26.49 4.31
CA VAL A 250 16.06 -25.02 4.32
C VAL A 250 16.06 -24.47 2.90
N LYS A 251 16.91 -25.01 2.03
CA LYS A 251 16.99 -24.65 0.59
C LYS A 251 15.64 -24.86 -0.16
N LYS A 252 14.81 -25.79 0.29
CA LYS A 252 13.49 -26.04 -0.30
C LYS A 252 12.38 -25.15 0.27
N LEU A 253 12.61 -24.57 1.45
CA LEU A 253 11.64 -23.71 2.14
C LEU A 253 11.78 -22.24 1.77
N VAL A 254 12.99 -21.81 1.45
CA VAL A 254 13.38 -20.44 1.11
C VAL A 254 13.42 -20.26 -0.41
#